data_75882880045260dedb663bb61cddb2c0
#
_entry.id   75882880045260dedb663bb61cddb2c0
#
_cell.length_a   1.000
_cell.length_b   1.000
_cell.length_c   1.000
_cell.angle_alpha   90.00
_cell.angle_beta   90.00
_cell.angle_gamma   90.00
#
_symmetry.space_group_name_H-M   'P 1'
#
loop_
_entity.id
_entity.type
_entity.pdbx_description
1 polymer ?
#
loop_
_entity_poly.entity_id
_entity_poly.type
_entity_poly.pdbx_seq_one_letter_code
_entity_poly.pdbx_strand_id
1 'polypeptide(L)'
;MLKKLRKMLKKQEGFTLVELTIVVVILGILAGIGVQQYGNVQQRAKKAADEANRKVLTNATHMWLILGSGPSTSPYRVDSDDLVSQYLDDWPVNPLNEDDPYIVIVTTEGDPTTDDLQYSIKVGTESEREELLE
;
A
#
# COMPACT_ATOMS: atom_id res chain seq x y z
N MET A 1 49.95 36.99 8.43
CA MET A 1 48.84 36.00 8.27
C MET A 1 47.88 36.33 7.14
N LEU A 2 47.43 37.56 6.97
CA LEU A 2 46.49 38.00 5.92
C LEU A 2 46.95 37.78 4.46
N LYS A 3 48.25 37.84 4.18
CA LYS A 3 48.82 37.59 2.84
C LYS A 3 48.74 36.12 2.41
N LYS A 4 48.79 35.15 3.37
CA LYS A 4 48.61 33.70 3.10
C LYS A 4 47.16 33.38 2.79
N LEU A 5 46.22 33.97 3.53
CA LEU A 5 44.78 33.81 3.30
C LEU A 5 44.34 34.33 1.92
N ARG A 6 44.87 35.49 1.52
CA ARG A 6 44.61 36.11 0.21
C ARG A 6 45.14 35.25 -0.96
N LYS A 7 46.22 34.50 -0.73
CA LYS A 7 46.83 33.61 -1.74
C LYS A 7 46.04 32.29 -1.88
N MET A 8 45.38 31.83 -0.83
CA MET A 8 44.50 30.67 -0.88
C MET A 8 43.15 31.00 -1.55
N LEU A 9 42.62 32.19 -1.36
CA LEU A 9 41.39 32.63 -2.02
C LEU A 9 41.57 32.96 -3.51
N LYS A 10 42.78 33.13 -4.01
CA LYS A 10 43.10 33.38 -5.41
C LYS A 10 43.20 32.11 -6.28
N LYS A 11 43.13 30.88 -5.65
CA LYS A 11 43.10 29.59 -6.35
C LYS A 11 41.69 29.04 -6.44
N GLN A 12 40.73 29.88 -6.72
CA GLN A 12 39.43 29.41 -7.19
C GLN A 12 39.55 29.30 -8.72
N GLU A 13 39.98 28.10 -9.15
CA GLU A 13 39.78 27.71 -10.54
C GLU A 13 38.25 27.52 -10.70
N GLY A 14 37.61 28.50 -11.30
CA GLY A 14 36.18 28.47 -11.61
C GLY A 14 35.92 27.36 -12.64
N PHE A 15 34.79 26.65 -12.50
CA PHE A 15 34.33 25.73 -13.50
C PHE A 15 34.19 26.36 -14.86
N THR A 16 34.67 25.69 -15.89
CA THR A 16 34.50 26.15 -17.26
C THR A 16 33.04 25.98 -17.71
N LEU A 17 32.58 26.85 -18.60
CA LEU A 17 31.23 26.75 -19.18
C LEU A 17 31.01 25.36 -19.84
N VAL A 18 32.08 24.81 -20.44
CA VAL A 18 32.06 23.49 -21.09
C VAL A 18 31.84 22.37 -20.07
N GLU A 19 32.52 22.39 -18.91
CA GLU A 19 32.33 21.39 -17.86
C GLU A 19 30.89 21.39 -17.32
N LEU A 20 30.31 22.58 -17.11
CA LEU A 20 28.93 22.71 -16.67
C LEU A 20 27.95 22.17 -17.71
N THR A 21 28.19 22.46 -18.99
CA THR A 21 27.34 22.04 -20.10
C THR A 21 27.33 20.49 -20.23
N ILE A 22 28.51 19.86 -20.13
CA ILE A 22 28.62 18.38 -20.18
C ILE A 22 27.86 17.74 -19.03
N VAL A 23 27.98 18.25 -17.80
CA VAL A 23 27.29 17.74 -16.65
C VAL A 23 25.78 17.83 -16.84
N VAL A 24 25.25 18.95 -17.29
CA VAL A 24 23.80 19.14 -17.53
C VAL A 24 23.29 18.19 -18.61
N VAL A 25 24.05 17.98 -19.69
CA VAL A 25 23.66 17.02 -20.75
C VAL A 25 23.61 15.60 -20.20
N ILE A 26 24.60 15.15 -19.43
CA ILE A 26 24.62 13.82 -18.84
C ILE A 26 23.45 13.64 -17.86
N LEU A 27 23.20 14.62 -16.99
CA LEU A 27 22.08 14.60 -16.06
C LEU A 27 20.74 14.56 -16.80
N GLY A 28 20.60 15.27 -17.91
CA GLY A 28 19.40 15.24 -18.76
C GLY A 28 19.11 13.86 -19.34
N ILE A 29 20.15 13.15 -19.82
CA ILE A 29 20.03 11.80 -20.34
C ILE A 29 19.63 10.82 -19.22
N LEU A 30 20.31 10.88 -18.06
CA LEU A 30 20.02 10.03 -16.92
C LEU A 30 18.62 10.27 -16.36
N ALA A 31 18.18 11.53 -16.28
CA ALA A 31 16.83 11.89 -15.86
C ALA A 31 15.77 11.30 -16.81
N GLY A 32 16.00 11.36 -18.13
CA GLY A 32 15.09 10.81 -19.13
C GLY A 32 14.86 9.29 -19.00
N ILE A 33 15.90 8.55 -18.63
CA ILE A 33 15.81 7.08 -18.39
C ILE A 33 15.16 6.79 -17.03
N GLY A 34 15.50 7.58 -16.00
CA GLY A 34 15.07 7.37 -14.63
C GLY A 34 13.56 7.49 -14.43
N VAL A 35 12.90 8.44 -15.11
CA VAL A 35 11.45 8.70 -14.94
C VAL A 35 10.59 7.51 -15.34
N GLN A 36 10.91 6.81 -16.43
CA GLN A 36 10.14 5.64 -16.89
C GLN A 36 10.24 4.46 -15.92
N GLN A 37 11.42 4.25 -15.35
CA GLN A 37 11.65 3.16 -14.40
C GLN A 37 10.95 3.40 -13.07
N TYR A 38 10.89 4.66 -12.63
CA TYR A 38 10.26 5.03 -11.36
C TYR A 38 8.75 4.74 -11.35
N GLY A 39 8.03 5.00 -12.44
CA GLY A 39 6.59 4.72 -12.53
C GLY A 39 6.27 3.23 -12.38
N ASN A 40 7.07 2.35 -12.98
CA ASN A 40 6.89 0.89 -12.87
C ASN A 40 7.16 0.37 -11.45
N VAL A 41 8.17 0.90 -10.77
CA VAL A 41 8.49 0.53 -9.38
C VAL A 41 7.37 0.98 -8.44
N GLN A 42 6.85 2.18 -8.62
CA GLN A 42 5.74 2.70 -7.81
C GLN A 42 4.46 1.86 -7.97
N GLN A 43 4.11 1.46 -9.19
CA GLN A 43 2.95 0.61 -9.43
C GLN A 43 3.10 -0.78 -8.80
N ARG A 44 4.30 -1.37 -8.87
CA ARG A 44 4.59 -2.65 -8.21
C ARG A 44 4.50 -2.53 -6.69
N ALA A 45 5.01 -1.44 -6.12
CA ALA A 45 4.92 -1.18 -4.69
C ALA A 45 3.45 -1.02 -4.24
N LYS A 46 2.62 -0.29 -4.99
CA LYS A 46 1.18 -0.16 -4.71
C LYS A 46 0.45 -1.50 -4.75
N LYS A 47 0.72 -2.34 -5.76
CA LYS A 47 0.13 -3.69 -5.86
C LYS A 47 0.55 -4.59 -4.70
N ALA A 48 1.82 -4.56 -4.31
CA ALA A 48 2.30 -5.34 -3.17
C ALA A 48 1.67 -4.86 -1.85
N ALA A 49 1.46 -3.56 -1.69
CA ALA A 49 0.75 -3.00 -0.55
C ALA A 49 -0.73 -3.40 -0.54
N ASP A 50 -1.41 -3.41 -1.70
CA ASP A 50 -2.79 -3.89 -1.82
C ASP A 50 -2.91 -5.36 -1.39
N GLU A 51 -2.04 -6.24 -1.90
CA GLU A 51 -2.02 -7.65 -1.52
C GLU A 51 -1.77 -7.85 -0.01
N ALA A 52 -0.84 -7.07 0.55
CA ALA A 52 -0.56 -7.09 1.99
C ALA A 52 -1.78 -6.65 2.81
N ASN A 53 -2.47 -5.58 2.41
CA ASN A 53 -3.66 -5.08 3.08
C ASN A 53 -4.82 -6.09 3.04
N ARG A 54 -5.07 -6.72 1.90
CA ARG A 54 -6.06 -7.81 1.76
C ARG A 54 -5.75 -8.95 2.72
N LYS A 55 -4.48 -9.32 2.85
CA LYS A 55 -4.05 -10.38 3.77
C LYS A 55 -4.21 -9.99 5.24
N VAL A 56 -3.93 -8.75 5.59
CA VAL A 56 -4.14 -8.22 6.94
C VAL A 56 -5.62 -8.28 7.31
N LEU A 57 -6.52 -7.80 6.43
CA LEU A 57 -7.96 -7.87 6.63
C LEU A 57 -8.47 -9.31 6.77
N THR A 58 -7.99 -10.22 5.93
CA THR A 58 -8.33 -11.64 6.02
C THR A 58 -7.93 -12.23 7.37
N ASN A 59 -6.70 -11.97 7.82
CA ASN A 59 -6.21 -12.51 9.09
C ASN A 59 -6.97 -11.93 10.29
N ALA A 60 -7.24 -10.63 10.28
CA ALA A 60 -8.01 -9.97 11.34
C ALA A 60 -9.44 -10.55 11.41
N THR A 61 -10.07 -10.76 10.26
CA THR A 61 -11.40 -11.38 10.19
C THR A 61 -11.39 -12.83 10.70
N HIS A 62 -10.36 -13.59 10.37
CA HIS A 62 -10.20 -14.95 10.93
C HIS A 62 -10.09 -14.92 12.46
N MET A 63 -9.32 -14.00 13.02
CA MET A 63 -9.20 -13.88 14.48
C MET A 63 -10.53 -13.49 15.12
N TRP A 64 -11.26 -12.55 14.50
CA TRP A 64 -12.59 -12.15 14.95
C TRP A 64 -13.59 -13.31 14.97
N LEU A 65 -13.60 -14.15 13.93
CA LEU A 65 -14.44 -15.34 13.84
C LEU A 65 -14.08 -16.40 14.90
N ILE A 66 -12.78 -16.66 15.10
CA ILE A 66 -12.29 -17.68 16.05
C ILE A 66 -12.60 -17.29 17.50
N LEU A 67 -12.53 -16.01 17.83
CA LEU A 67 -12.78 -15.51 19.18
C LEU A 67 -14.29 -15.39 19.52
N GLY A 68 -15.17 -15.84 18.61
CA GLY A 68 -16.60 -15.99 18.87
C GLY A 68 -17.42 -14.72 18.66
N SER A 69 -16.88 -13.72 17.99
CA SER A 69 -17.60 -12.50 17.62
C SER A 69 -18.21 -12.55 16.22
N GLY A 70 -18.24 -13.73 15.60
CA GLY A 70 -18.71 -13.95 14.25
C GLY A 70 -20.19 -13.57 14.02
N PRO A 71 -20.57 -13.30 12.76
CA PRO A 71 -21.90 -12.84 12.41
C PRO A 71 -22.95 -13.94 12.57
N SER A 72 -24.18 -13.53 12.93
CA SER A 72 -25.35 -14.41 12.99
C SER A 72 -26.08 -14.53 11.65
N THR A 73 -25.69 -13.77 10.65
CA THR A 73 -26.31 -13.69 9.31
C THR A 73 -25.29 -13.91 8.21
N SER A 74 -25.71 -14.48 7.09
CA SER A 74 -24.86 -14.72 5.92
C SER A 74 -25.59 -14.32 4.63
N PRO A 75 -24.95 -13.64 3.68
CA PRO A 75 -23.63 -13.03 3.77
C PRO A 75 -23.57 -11.83 4.74
N TYR A 76 -22.44 -11.64 5.41
CA TYR A 76 -22.22 -10.53 6.33
C TYR A 76 -21.08 -9.65 5.84
N ARG A 77 -21.32 -8.33 5.77
CA ARG A 77 -20.28 -7.34 5.52
C ARG A 77 -19.63 -6.98 6.85
N VAL A 78 -18.35 -7.22 6.96
CA VAL A 78 -17.54 -6.81 8.11
C VAL A 78 -17.20 -5.33 7.97
N ASP A 79 -17.58 -4.56 8.94
CA ASP A 79 -17.29 -3.13 9.00
C ASP A 79 -16.04 -2.84 9.82
N SER A 80 -15.53 -1.59 9.73
CA SER A 80 -14.35 -1.16 10.50
C SER A 80 -14.56 -1.34 12.00
N ASP A 81 -15.78 -1.11 12.49
CA ASP A 81 -16.12 -1.20 13.91
C ASP A 81 -16.00 -2.63 14.46
N ASP A 82 -16.13 -3.66 13.60
CA ASP A 82 -15.97 -5.06 13.97
C ASP A 82 -14.51 -5.44 14.25
N LEU A 83 -13.58 -4.84 13.54
CA LEU A 83 -12.17 -5.23 13.57
C LEU A 83 -11.23 -4.20 14.19
N VAL A 84 -11.51 -2.90 14.02
CA VAL A 84 -10.63 -1.83 14.54
C VAL A 84 -10.69 -1.81 16.06
N SER A 85 -9.58 -1.54 16.68
CA SER A 85 -9.28 -1.52 18.11
C SER A 85 -9.07 -2.88 18.79
N GLN A 86 -9.58 -3.99 18.26
CA GLN A 86 -9.36 -5.32 18.85
C GLN A 86 -8.43 -6.20 18.00
N TYR A 87 -8.53 -6.09 16.68
CA TYR A 87 -7.81 -6.96 15.73
C TYR A 87 -6.96 -6.15 14.73
N LEU A 88 -7.29 -4.87 14.56
CA LEU A 88 -6.58 -3.92 13.72
C LEU A 88 -6.39 -2.60 14.47
N ASP A 89 -5.28 -1.92 14.24
CA ASP A 89 -5.07 -0.56 14.72
C ASP A 89 -5.92 0.43 13.92
N ASP A 90 -5.89 0.31 12.59
CA ASP A 90 -6.67 1.12 11.66
C ASP A 90 -7.15 0.28 10.46
N TRP A 91 -8.26 0.73 9.83
CA TRP A 91 -8.72 0.16 8.58
C TRP A 91 -7.79 0.57 7.43
N PRO A 92 -7.21 -0.39 6.68
CA PRO A 92 -6.23 -0.05 5.65
C PRO A 92 -6.86 0.71 4.49
N VAL A 93 -6.11 1.68 3.97
CA VAL A 93 -6.49 2.44 2.77
C VAL A 93 -6.03 1.70 1.53
N ASN A 94 -6.86 1.69 0.49
CA ASN A 94 -6.52 1.09 -0.80
C ASN A 94 -5.43 1.93 -1.51
N PRO A 95 -4.21 1.39 -1.68
CA PRO A 95 -3.10 2.14 -2.29
C PRO A 95 -3.25 2.33 -3.80
N LEU A 96 -4.15 1.58 -4.44
CA LEU A 96 -4.42 1.68 -5.87
C LEU A 96 -5.44 2.77 -6.18
N ASN A 97 -6.46 2.91 -5.31
CA ASN A 97 -7.50 3.92 -5.43
C ASN A 97 -8.08 4.24 -4.04
N GLU A 98 -7.79 5.40 -3.50
CA GLU A 98 -8.24 5.82 -2.17
C GLU A 98 -9.76 6.02 -2.09
N ASP A 99 -10.41 6.30 -3.23
CA ASP A 99 -11.87 6.47 -3.31
C ASP A 99 -12.65 5.14 -3.38
N ASP A 100 -11.93 4.00 -3.48
CA ASP A 100 -12.51 2.66 -3.56
C ASP A 100 -12.06 1.82 -2.34
N PRO A 101 -12.73 1.96 -1.20
CA PRO A 101 -12.32 1.35 0.06
C PRO A 101 -12.44 -0.18 0.01
N TYR A 102 -11.64 -0.85 0.85
CA TYR A 102 -11.78 -2.29 1.06
C TYR A 102 -13.10 -2.64 1.72
N ILE A 103 -13.66 -3.76 1.28
CA ILE A 103 -14.78 -4.43 1.92
C ILE A 103 -14.39 -5.88 2.22
N VAL A 104 -14.94 -6.41 3.28
CA VAL A 104 -14.78 -7.80 3.67
C VAL A 104 -16.16 -8.44 3.76
N ILE A 105 -16.36 -9.54 3.05
CA ILE A 105 -17.60 -10.32 3.09
C ILE A 105 -17.30 -11.69 3.70
N VAL A 106 -18.07 -12.04 4.72
CA VAL A 106 -18.06 -13.37 5.33
C VAL A 106 -19.33 -14.10 4.92
N THR A 107 -19.16 -15.26 4.31
CA THR A 107 -20.25 -16.18 4.01
C THR A 107 -20.12 -17.42 4.89
N THR A 108 -21.23 -17.92 5.36
CA THR A 108 -21.29 -19.14 6.18
C THR A 108 -21.90 -20.26 5.36
N GLU A 109 -21.24 -21.41 5.33
CA GLU A 109 -21.77 -22.64 4.75
C GLU A 109 -21.91 -23.69 5.88
N GLY A 110 -23.06 -24.38 5.94
CA GLY A 110 -23.35 -25.36 6.95
C GLY A 110 -24.57 -25.04 7.82
N ASP A 111 -24.91 -25.95 8.74
CA ASP A 111 -26.02 -25.76 9.66
C ASP A 111 -25.53 -25.02 10.93
N PRO A 112 -26.06 -23.84 11.26
CA PRO A 112 -25.66 -23.07 12.43
C PRO A 112 -25.92 -23.79 13.78
N THR A 113 -26.66 -24.92 13.76
CA THR A 113 -26.95 -25.69 14.95
C THR A 113 -25.98 -26.87 15.16
N THR A 114 -25.11 -27.13 14.20
CA THR A 114 -24.11 -28.20 14.25
C THR A 114 -22.70 -27.58 14.31
N ASP A 115 -21.76 -28.37 14.84
CA ASP A 115 -20.33 -27.96 14.95
C ASP A 115 -19.59 -27.93 13.57
N ASP A 116 -20.35 -27.96 12.47
CA ASP A 116 -19.86 -28.08 11.09
C ASP A 116 -20.02 -26.76 10.30
N LEU A 117 -20.00 -25.62 11.00
CA LEU A 117 -20.10 -24.30 10.38
C LEU A 117 -18.77 -23.91 9.77
N GLN A 118 -18.73 -23.73 8.46
CA GLN A 118 -17.56 -23.24 7.74
C GLN A 118 -17.74 -21.77 7.34
N TYR A 119 -16.67 -20.98 7.52
CA TYR A 119 -16.65 -19.58 7.13
C TYR A 119 -15.78 -19.41 5.89
N SER A 120 -16.31 -18.71 4.89
CA SER A 120 -15.54 -18.24 3.74
C SER A 120 -15.39 -16.73 3.84
N ILE A 121 -14.15 -16.25 3.72
CA ILE A 121 -13.82 -14.83 3.81
C ILE A 121 -13.36 -14.37 2.45
N LYS A 122 -14.04 -13.36 1.89
CA LYS A 122 -13.65 -12.70 0.65
C LYS A 122 -13.32 -11.26 0.96
N VAL A 123 -12.16 -10.79 0.53
CA VAL A 123 -11.68 -9.41 0.68
C VAL A 123 -11.51 -8.79 -0.70
N GLY A 124 -12.17 -7.68 -0.93
CA GLY A 124 -12.09 -6.94 -2.17
C GLY A 124 -12.30 -5.44 -1.91
N THR A 125 -12.60 -4.70 -2.96
CA THR A 125 -12.95 -3.29 -2.88
C THR A 125 -14.44 -3.09 -3.12
N GLU A 126 -14.98 -1.90 -2.85
CA GLU A 126 -16.39 -1.61 -3.07
C GLU A 126 -16.79 -1.79 -4.54
N SER A 127 -15.87 -1.54 -5.49
CA SER A 127 -16.11 -1.80 -6.92
C SER A 127 -16.18 -3.29 -7.28
N GLU A 128 -15.57 -4.17 -6.48
CA GLU A 128 -15.57 -5.63 -6.65
C GLU A 128 -16.74 -6.31 -5.91
N ARG A 129 -17.62 -5.55 -5.26
CA ARG A 129 -18.65 -6.05 -4.34
C ARG A 129 -19.56 -7.12 -4.94
N GLU A 130 -20.04 -6.93 -6.17
CA GLU A 130 -20.96 -7.88 -6.81
C GLU A 130 -20.28 -9.23 -7.02
N GLU A 131 -19.00 -9.22 -7.41
CA GLU A 131 -18.18 -10.40 -7.63
C GLU A 131 -17.87 -11.16 -6.31
N LEU A 132 -17.82 -10.44 -5.19
CA LEU A 132 -17.58 -11.04 -3.88
C LEU A 132 -18.83 -11.74 -3.32
N LEU A 133 -20.01 -11.38 -3.80
CA LEU A 133 -21.29 -11.97 -3.34
C LEU A 133 -21.72 -13.21 -4.13
N GLU A 134 -21.07 -13.47 -5.29
CA GLU A 134 -21.24 -14.70 -6.07
C GLU A 134 -20.39 -15.86 -5.52
#